data_46b5aa58189c8e3290a6ed37c1224141
#
_entry.id   46b5aa58189c8e3290a6ed37c1224141
#
_cell.length_a   1.000
_cell.length_b   1.000
_cell.length_c   1.000
_cell.angle_alpha   90.00
_cell.angle_beta   90.00
_cell.angle_gamma   90.00
#
_symmetry.space_group_name_H-M   'P 1'
#
loop_
_entity.id
_entity.type
_entity.pdbx_description
1 polymer ?
#
loop_
_entity_poly.entity_id
_entity_poly.type
_entity_poly.pdbx_seq_one_letter_code
_entity_poly.pdbx_strand_id
1 'polypeptide(L)'
;MLRIGMLTSGGDCQALNAAMRGVVKGLFQARKDVEIYGFEEGYKGLIYSNFRMLKAEDFSGILTVGGTILGTSRQPFKLMRVPDENGLDKVEAMKHTYHKLSLDCLVILGGNGTHKTANLLREEGLNVVTLPKTIDNDLWGTDMTFGFHSAVEVATDTIDRIHTTATSHNRVFIIEIMGHKVGWVTLHAGIAGGADIILLPEIPYDMDVIAEAIDKRAKSGKKFTIIAVAEGAISKEDAKLSKKELKDKQAKKKYPSVAYEMAEKVQKRTQQEVRIAIPGHTQRGGSPCPFDRVLSTRLGAEAARAILDENYGCMMSVKNDKIVRVPLSEVAGKLKYVDPKCQMIKDAKTIGISFGE
;
A
#
# COMPACT_ATOMS: atom_id res chain seq x y z
N MET A 1 -27.76 -22.14 1.49
CA MET A 1 -27.59 -20.68 1.29
C MET A 1 -26.24 -20.29 1.85
N LEU A 2 -25.34 -19.76 1.01
CA LEU A 2 -24.01 -19.31 1.44
C LEU A 2 -24.05 -17.78 1.65
N ARG A 3 -23.75 -17.30 2.85
CA ARG A 3 -23.83 -15.89 3.25
C ARG A 3 -22.45 -15.31 3.50
N ILE A 4 -22.05 -14.37 2.66
CA ILE A 4 -20.70 -13.79 2.68
C ILE A 4 -20.78 -12.30 3.03
N GLY A 5 -20.12 -11.93 4.11
CA GLY A 5 -19.83 -10.54 4.43
C GLY A 5 -18.59 -10.06 3.67
N MET A 6 -18.61 -8.86 3.12
CA MET A 6 -17.47 -8.29 2.40
C MET A 6 -17.21 -6.86 2.85
N LEU A 7 -15.94 -6.53 3.09
CA LEU A 7 -15.53 -5.16 3.43
C LEU A 7 -14.15 -4.80 2.89
N THR A 8 -13.96 -3.50 2.67
CA THR A 8 -12.69 -2.89 2.30
C THR A 8 -12.24 -1.93 3.39
N SER A 9 -11.01 -2.06 3.91
CA SER A 9 -10.57 -1.29 5.07
C SER A 9 -9.18 -0.66 4.87
N GLY A 10 -8.99 0.50 5.49
CA GLY A 10 -7.74 1.29 5.42
C GLY A 10 -7.69 2.22 4.21
N GLY A 11 -6.49 2.63 3.78
CA GLY A 11 -6.34 3.42 2.55
C GLY A 11 -6.80 2.64 1.33
N ASP A 12 -7.45 3.29 0.39
CA ASP A 12 -7.88 2.68 -0.86
C ASP A 12 -6.72 2.47 -1.86
N CYS A 13 -7.01 1.77 -2.93
CA CYS A 13 -6.20 1.67 -4.12
C CYS A 13 -7.07 1.41 -5.34
N GLN A 14 -6.48 1.52 -6.52
CA GLN A 14 -7.19 1.42 -7.79
C GLN A 14 -7.88 0.06 -8.01
N ALA A 15 -7.36 -1.04 -7.45
CA ALA A 15 -7.74 -2.41 -7.82
C ALA A 15 -8.73 -3.11 -6.86
N LEU A 16 -9.27 -2.39 -5.86
CA LEU A 16 -10.21 -2.97 -4.87
C LEU A 16 -11.46 -3.57 -5.52
N ASN A 17 -12.08 -2.82 -6.42
CA ASN A 17 -13.28 -3.28 -7.12
C ASN A 17 -13.00 -4.52 -7.99
N ALA A 18 -11.85 -4.57 -8.64
CA ALA A 18 -11.42 -5.73 -9.43
C ALA A 18 -11.28 -6.99 -8.57
N ALA A 19 -10.73 -6.85 -7.35
CA ALA A 19 -10.59 -7.97 -6.40
C ALA A 19 -11.95 -8.45 -5.88
N MET A 20 -12.82 -7.55 -5.44
CA MET A 20 -14.19 -7.89 -5.01
C MET A 20 -14.98 -8.60 -6.12
N ARG A 21 -14.87 -8.07 -7.36
CA ARG A 21 -15.48 -8.69 -8.54
C ARG A 21 -14.98 -10.12 -8.75
N GLY A 22 -13.67 -10.36 -8.57
CA GLY A 22 -13.08 -11.70 -8.69
C GLY A 22 -13.68 -12.70 -7.71
N VAL A 23 -13.82 -12.32 -6.44
CA VAL A 23 -14.47 -13.13 -5.39
C VAL A 23 -15.90 -13.45 -5.77
N VAL A 24 -16.69 -12.42 -6.03
CA VAL A 24 -18.15 -12.57 -6.19
C VAL A 24 -18.49 -13.35 -7.46
N LYS A 25 -17.82 -13.07 -8.58
CA LYS A 25 -18.01 -13.85 -9.80
C LYS A 25 -17.63 -15.32 -9.63
N GLY A 26 -16.56 -15.60 -8.89
CA GLY A 26 -16.17 -16.98 -8.57
C GLY A 26 -17.23 -17.71 -7.76
N LEU A 27 -17.81 -17.07 -6.76
CA LEU A 27 -18.88 -17.66 -5.94
C LEU A 27 -20.17 -17.89 -6.72
N PHE A 28 -20.67 -16.87 -7.44
CA PHE A 28 -21.90 -17.00 -8.24
C PHE A 28 -21.77 -17.99 -9.42
N GLN A 29 -20.56 -18.18 -9.95
CA GLN A 29 -20.31 -19.19 -10.97
C GLN A 29 -20.40 -20.62 -10.40
N ALA A 30 -19.96 -20.81 -9.17
CA ALA A 30 -19.96 -22.12 -8.50
C ALA A 30 -21.28 -22.50 -7.85
N ARG A 31 -22.06 -21.51 -7.37
CA ARG A 31 -23.31 -21.73 -6.62
C ARG A 31 -24.35 -20.68 -6.96
N LYS A 32 -25.62 -21.10 -7.00
CA LYS A 32 -26.77 -20.20 -7.22
C LYS A 32 -27.32 -19.59 -5.92
N ASP A 33 -27.08 -20.24 -4.79
CA ASP A 33 -27.60 -19.90 -3.46
C ASP A 33 -26.58 -19.09 -2.65
N VAL A 34 -26.14 -17.95 -3.17
CA VAL A 34 -25.16 -17.04 -2.52
C VAL A 34 -25.82 -15.69 -2.22
N GLU A 35 -25.60 -15.18 -1.02
CA GLU A 35 -25.95 -13.83 -0.59
C GLU A 35 -24.67 -13.07 -0.22
N ILE A 36 -24.51 -11.84 -0.73
CA ILE A 36 -23.37 -10.98 -0.43
C ILE A 36 -23.82 -9.76 0.36
N TYR A 37 -23.28 -9.61 1.56
CA TYR A 37 -23.49 -8.48 2.46
C TYR A 37 -22.29 -7.54 2.38
N GLY A 38 -22.40 -6.44 1.66
CA GLY A 38 -21.34 -5.42 1.54
C GLY A 38 -21.40 -4.45 2.70
N PHE A 39 -20.41 -4.49 3.62
CA PHE A 39 -20.32 -3.55 4.73
C PHE A 39 -19.70 -2.23 4.26
N GLU A 40 -20.40 -1.13 4.49
CA GLU A 40 -19.97 0.19 4.10
C GLU A 40 -18.93 0.76 5.07
N GLU A 41 -17.96 1.51 4.54
CA GLU A 41 -16.87 2.10 5.33
C GLU A 41 -16.05 1.06 6.15
N GLY A 42 -15.88 -0.15 5.64
CA GLY A 42 -15.01 -1.17 6.20
C GLY A 42 -15.48 -1.73 7.55
N TYR A 43 -14.56 -1.86 8.51
CA TYR A 43 -14.91 -2.35 9.85
C TYR A 43 -15.94 -1.49 10.56
N LYS A 44 -16.05 -0.20 10.24
CA LYS A 44 -17.09 0.66 10.81
C LYS A 44 -18.48 0.12 10.46
N GLY A 45 -18.69 -0.28 9.20
CA GLY A 45 -19.95 -0.90 8.78
C GLY A 45 -20.24 -2.20 9.52
N LEU A 46 -19.24 -3.04 9.73
CA LEU A 46 -19.41 -4.29 10.49
C LEU A 46 -19.71 -4.03 11.97
N ILE A 47 -19.08 -3.04 12.61
CA ILE A 47 -19.31 -2.64 14.01
C ILE A 47 -20.76 -2.15 14.20
N TYR A 48 -21.24 -1.28 13.32
CA TYR A 48 -22.54 -0.62 13.47
C TYR A 48 -23.65 -1.26 12.63
N SER A 49 -23.43 -2.46 12.07
CA SER A 49 -24.38 -3.19 11.20
C SER A 49 -24.85 -2.34 9.99
N ASN A 50 -23.98 -1.51 9.44
CA ASN A 50 -24.25 -0.74 8.23
C ASN A 50 -23.78 -1.52 7.00
N PHE A 51 -24.72 -2.10 6.27
CA PHE A 51 -24.47 -2.94 5.10
C PHE A 51 -25.57 -2.81 4.06
N ARG A 52 -25.28 -3.23 2.85
CA ARG A 52 -26.27 -3.43 1.79
C ARG A 52 -26.12 -4.81 1.16
N MET A 53 -27.24 -5.36 0.74
CA MET A 53 -27.24 -6.59 -0.06
C MET A 53 -26.73 -6.28 -1.47
N LEU A 54 -25.77 -7.06 -1.92
CA LEU A 54 -25.16 -6.90 -3.25
C LEU A 54 -25.57 -8.05 -4.17
N LYS A 55 -25.93 -7.69 -5.40
CA LYS A 55 -26.29 -8.63 -6.45
C LYS A 55 -25.14 -8.82 -7.44
N ALA A 56 -25.22 -9.84 -8.27
CA ALA A 56 -24.20 -10.11 -9.31
C ALA A 56 -24.01 -8.92 -10.27
N GLU A 57 -25.09 -8.17 -10.54
CA GLU A 57 -25.08 -6.98 -11.40
C GLU A 57 -24.23 -5.84 -10.84
N ASP A 58 -24.17 -5.68 -9.50
CA ASP A 58 -23.37 -4.62 -8.85
C ASP A 58 -21.86 -4.78 -9.11
N PHE A 59 -21.44 -5.99 -9.48
CA PHE A 59 -20.05 -6.31 -9.83
C PHE A 59 -19.79 -6.30 -11.35
N SER A 60 -20.77 -5.89 -12.14
CA SER A 60 -20.61 -5.70 -13.59
C SER A 60 -19.99 -4.33 -13.86
N GLY A 61 -19.05 -4.26 -14.82
CA GLY A 61 -18.42 -3.01 -15.23
C GLY A 61 -17.37 -2.42 -14.26
N ILE A 62 -17.22 -2.95 -13.05
CA ILE A 62 -16.34 -2.36 -12.02
C ILE A 62 -14.85 -2.79 -12.12
N LEU A 63 -14.48 -3.65 -13.08
CA LEU A 63 -13.09 -4.13 -13.23
C LEU A 63 -12.08 -2.98 -13.42
N THR A 64 -12.48 -1.92 -14.09
CA THR A 64 -11.65 -0.76 -14.44
C THR A 64 -11.92 0.47 -13.57
N VAL A 65 -12.87 0.36 -12.64
CA VAL A 65 -13.26 1.46 -11.75
C VAL A 65 -12.37 1.47 -10.52
N GLY A 66 -11.63 2.56 -10.31
CA GLY A 66 -10.79 2.76 -9.14
C GLY A 66 -11.59 2.99 -7.85
N GLY A 67 -10.86 3.03 -6.73
CA GLY A 67 -11.47 3.14 -5.41
C GLY A 67 -12.26 1.89 -5.01
N THR A 68 -13.29 2.06 -4.20
CA THR A 68 -14.13 0.96 -3.70
C THR A 68 -15.61 1.31 -3.69
N ILE A 69 -16.45 0.43 -4.24
CA ILE A 69 -17.92 0.61 -4.22
C ILE A 69 -18.52 0.49 -2.81
N LEU A 70 -17.77 -0.03 -1.82
CA LEU A 70 -18.19 -0.16 -0.42
C LEU A 70 -17.73 1.00 0.46
N GLY A 71 -16.92 1.92 -0.09
CA GLY A 71 -16.24 2.89 0.74
C GLY A 71 -15.24 2.25 1.71
N THR A 72 -14.46 3.06 2.39
CA THR A 72 -13.45 2.57 3.35
C THR A 72 -13.26 3.57 4.48
N SER A 73 -12.86 3.07 5.64
CA SER A 73 -12.43 3.90 6.76
C SER A 73 -11.21 3.31 7.46
N ARG A 74 -10.52 4.14 8.24
CA ARG A 74 -9.41 3.71 9.08
C ARG A 74 -9.90 3.46 10.49
N GLN A 75 -9.88 2.20 10.90
CA GLN A 75 -10.10 1.79 12.29
C GLN A 75 -8.77 1.25 12.85
N PRO A 76 -8.05 2.04 13.70
CA PRO A 76 -6.76 1.63 14.22
C PRO A 76 -6.86 0.34 15.05
N PHE A 77 -6.06 -0.67 14.73
CA PHE A 77 -6.05 -1.95 15.45
C PHE A 77 -5.91 -1.79 16.97
N LYS A 78 -5.08 -0.83 17.42
CA LYS A 78 -4.86 -0.55 18.85
C LYS A 78 -6.15 -0.14 19.59
N LEU A 79 -7.14 0.37 18.86
CA LEU A 79 -8.41 0.83 19.41
C LEU A 79 -9.54 -0.18 19.25
N MET A 80 -9.29 -1.37 18.68
CA MET A 80 -10.35 -2.36 18.46
C MET A 80 -10.91 -2.94 19.76
N ARG A 81 -10.06 -3.15 20.76
CA ARG A 81 -10.48 -3.62 22.10
C ARG A 81 -10.77 -2.48 23.09
N VAL A 82 -10.75 -1.22 22.63
CA VAL A 82 -11.13 -0.06 23.42
C VAL A 82 -12.57 0.28 23.04
N PRO A 83 -13.51 0.32 24.01
CA PRO A 83 -14.88 0.75 23.77
C PRO A 83 -14.95 2.09 23.05
N ASP A 84 -16.01 2.33 22.28
CA ASP A 84 -16.23 3.65 21.68
C ASP A 84 -16.76 4.67 22.70
N GLU A 85 -17.07 5.88 22.25
CA GLU A 85 -17.56 6.97 23.08
C GLU A 85 -18.89 6.65 23.82
N ASN A 86 -19.64 5.68 23.31
CA ASN A 86 -20.91 5.20 23.87
C ASN A 86 -20.72 3.92 24.72
N GLY A 87 -19.47 3.49 24.94
CA GLY A 87 -19.18 2.28 25.71
C GLY A 87 -19.35 0.97 24.91
N LEU A 88 -19.51 1.04 23.58
CA LEU A 88 -19.70 -0.15 22.74
C LEU A 88 -18.38 -0.91 22.61
N ASP A 89 -18.38 -2.21 22.95
CA ASP A 89 -17.30 -3.13 22.60
C ASP A 89 -17.37 -3.45 21.10
N LYS A 90 -16.38 -2.95 20.36
CA LYS A 90 -16.35 -3.08 18.91
C LYS A 90 -16.18 -4.52 18.44
N VAL A 91 -15.44 -5.33 19.19
CA VAL A 91 -15.21 -6.75 18.83
C VAL A 91 -16.50 -7.54 19.01
N GLU A 92 -17.17 -7.38 20.15
CA GLU A 92 -18.45 -8.02 20.40
C GLU A 92 -19.54 -7.52 19.42
N ALA A 93 -19.54 -6.24 19.07
CA ALA A 93 -20.45 -5.70 18.05
C ALA A 93 -20.25 -6.34 16.67
N MET A 94 -18.99 -6.53 16.24
CA MET A 94 -18.68 -7.22 14.99
C MET A 94 -19.12 -8.69 15.01
N LYS A 95 -18.88 -9.40 16.11
CA LYS A 95 -19.35 -10.78 16.32
C LYS A 95 -20.88 -10.86 16.30
N HIS A 96 -21.54 -9.94 17.00
CA HIS A 96 -23.01 -9.86 17.00
C HIS A 96 -23.56 -9.69 15.58
N THR A 97 -23.01 -8.76 14.80
CA THR A 97 -23.41 -8.53 13.42
C THR A 97 -23.20 -9.78 12.55
N TYR A 98 -22.06 -10.45 12.70
CA TYR A 98 -21.73 -11.68 11.99
C TYR A 98 -22.78 -12.78 12.25
N HIS A 99 -23.09 -13.04 13.52
CA HIS A 99 -24.05 -14.08 13.91
C HIS A 99 -25.51 -13.70 13.59
N LYS A 100 -25.89 -12.43 13.80
CA LYS A 100 -27.22 -11.91 13.47
C LYS A 100 -27.57 -12.10 11.99
N LEU A 101 -26.59 -11.90 11.10
CA LEU A 101 -26.76 -12.10 9.66
C LEU A 101 -26.51 -13.54 9.23
N SER A 102 -26.16 -14.43 10.18
CA SER A 102 -25.80 -15.83 9.92
C SER A 102 -24.75 -15.93 8.80
N LEU A 103 -23.70 -15.11 8.86
CA LEU A 103 -22.62 -15.13 7.86
C LEU A 103 -21.81 -16.41 8.00
N ASP A 104 -21.48 -17.03 6.87
CA ASP A 104 -20.57 -18.18 6.81
C ASP A 104 -19.11 -17.76 6.78
N CYS A 105 -18.81 -16.57 6.18
CA CYS A 105 -17.45 -16.05 6.08
C CYS A 105 -17.45 -14.53 5.89
N LEU A 106 -16.38 -13.87 6.39
CA LEU A 106 -16.02 -12.49 6.06
C LEU A 106 -14.88 -12.46 5.06
N VAL A 107 -15.06 -11.76 3.94
CA VAL A 107 -14.02 -11.42 2.97
C VAL A 107 -13.54 -10.01 3.26
N ILE A 108 -12.26 -9.89 3.63
CA ILE A 108 -11.68 -8.64 4.11
C ILE A 108 -10.52 -8.22 3.22
N LEU A 109 -10.64 -7.05 2.56
CA LEU A 109 -9.63 -6.50 1.71
C LEU A 109 -8.93 -5.33 2.42
N GLY A 110 -7.62 -5.45 2.67
CA GLY A 110 -6.92 -4.38 3.37
C GLY A 110 -5.42 -4.54 3.52
N GLY A 111 -4.80 -3.58 4.21
CA GLY A 111 -3.38 -3.54 4.51
C GLY A 111 -3.02 -4.20 5.85
N ASN A 112 -1.82 -3.93 6.37
CA ASN A 112 -1.29 -4.57 7.58
C ASN A 112 -2.21 -4.41 8.80
N GLY A 113 -2.70 -3.20 9.07
CA GLY A 113 -3.64 -2.96 10.19
C GLY A 113 -4.94 -3.76 10.05
N THR A 114 -5.46 -3.87 8.83
CA THR A 114 -6.67 -4.63 8.51
C THR A 114 -6.47 -6.13 8.77
N HIS A 115 -5.30 -6.68 8.38
CA HIS A 115 -4.97 -8.10 8.63
C HIS A 115 -4.81 -8.41 10.12
N LYS A 116 -4.33 -7.45 10.94
CA LYS A 116 -4.32 -7.61 12.41
C LYS A 116 -5.74 -7.76 12.97
N THR A 117 -6.67 -6.92 12.52
CA THR A 117 -8.07 -7.00 12.95
C THR A 117 -8.73 -8.28 12.41
N ALA A 118 -8.45 -8.67 11.17
CA ALA A 118 -8.95 -9.93 10.61
C ALA A 118 -8.47 -11.15 11.41
N ASN A 119 -7.17 -11.15 11.81
CA ASN A 119 -6.64 -12.21 12.66
C ASN A 119 -7.27 -12.22 14.06
N LEU A 120 -7.53 -11.04 14.63
CA LEU A 120 -8.27 -10.91 15.89
C LEU A 120 -9.68 -11.56 15.77
N LEU A 121 -10.43 -11.25 14.70
CA LEU A 121 -11.75 -11.85 14.47
C LEU A 121 -11.67 -13.38 14.27
N ARG A 122 -10.61 -13.88 13.60
CA ARG A 122 -10.34 -15.32 13.51
C ARG A 122 -10.11 -15.95 14.89
N GLU A 123 -9.35 -15.28 15.76
CA GLU A 123 -9.11 -15.75 17.15
C GLU A 123 -10.39 -15.73 18.00
N GLU A 124 -11.32 -14.83 17.70
CA GLU A 124 -12.66 -14.78 18.29
C GLU A 124 -13.65 -15.80 17.67
N GLY A 125 -13.18 -16.69 16.77
CA GLY A 125 -13.95 -17.79 16.21
C GLY A 125 -14.72 -17.47 14.93
N LEU A 126 -14.49 -16.33 14.27
CA LEU A 126 -15.14 -16.00 13.01
C LEU A 126 -14.36 -16.58 11.82
N ASN A 127 -15.07 -17.06 10.82
CA ASN A 127 -14.49 -17.46 9.55
C ASN A 127 -14.13 -16.22 8.73
N VAL A 128 -12.86 -16.07 8.40
CA VAL A 128 -12.35 -14.92 7.65
C VAL A 128 -11.42 -15.37 6.51
N VAL A 129 -11.52 -14.71 5.37
CA VAL A 129 -10.59 -14.83 4.24
C VAL A 129 -10.14 -13.43 3.87
N THR A 130 -8.86 -13.21 3.65
CA THR A 130 -8.34 -11.86 3.36
C THR A 130 -7.59 -11.77 2.05
N LEU A 131 -7.59 -10.55 1.48
CA LEU A 131 -6.86 -10.22 0.28
C LEU A 131 -5.87 -9.07 0.54
N PRO A 132 -4.63 -9.16 -0.01
CA PRO A 132 -3.53 -8.25 0.31
C PRO A 132 -3.65 -6.93 -0.46
N LYS A 133 -4.36 -5.95 0.09
CA LYS A 133 -4.59 -4.64 -0.49
C LYS A 133 -3.66 -3.61 0.16
N THR A 134 -2.68 -3.15 -0.57
CA THR A 134 -1.88 -1.96 -0.25
C THR A 134 -1.09 -1.51 -1.48
N ILE A 135 -0.90 -0.20 -1.63
CA ILE A 135 0.02 0.34 -2.64
C ILE A 135 1.48 0.16 -2.20
N ASP A 136 1.74 -0.04 -0.92
CA ASP A 136 3.09 -0.02 -0.33
C ASP A 136 3.86 -1.34 -0.54
N ASN A 137 3.18 -2.43 -0.94
CA ASN A 137 3.73 -3.79 -1.06
C ASN A 137 4.44 -4.27 0.22
N ASP A 138 3.93 -3.85 1.37
CA ASP A 138 4.54 -4.01 2.70
C ASP A 138 4.02 -5.22 3.50
N LEU A 139 3.12 -6.03 2.93
CA LEU A 139 2.54 -7.18 3.61
C LEU A 139 3.48 -8.39 3.57
N TRP A 140 3.78 -8.91 4.75
CA TRP A 140 4.50 -10.18 4.87
C TRP A 140 3.68 -11.35 4.33
N GLY A 141 4.36 -12.37 3.80
CA GLY A 141 3.72 -13.60 3.34
C GLY A 141 3.23 -13.55 1.89
N THR A 142 3.40 -12.43 1.20
CA THR A 142 3.11 -12.31 -0.24
C THR A 142 4.23 -11.58 -0.99
N ASP A 143 4.53 -12.02 -2.19
CA ASP A 143 5.50 -11.34 -3.05
C ASP A 143 4.93 -10.02 -3.57
N MET A 144 3.61 -9.97 -3.82
CA MET A 144 2.94 -8.84 -4.44
C MET A 144 1.58 -8.54 -3.80
N THR A 145 1.29 -7.25 -3.62
CA THR A 145 -0.02 -6.75 -3.20
C THR A 145 -0.69 -6.05 -4.38
N PHE A 146 -2.02 -6.15 -4.49
CA PHE A 146 -2.71 -5.40 -5.53
C PHE A 146 -2.90 -3.92 -5.15
N GLY A 147 -2.81 -3.07 -6.16
CA GLY A 147 -2.71 -1.62 -6.04
C GLY A 147 -1.28 -1.11 -6.11
N PHE A 148 -0.29 -1.97 -5.91
CA PHE A 148 1.12 -1.58 -5.94
C PHE A 148 1.59 -1.17 -7.34
N HIS A 149 1.35 -1.99 -8.36
CA HIS A 149 1.78 -1.66 -9.72
C HIS A 149 1.08 -0.44 -10.30
N SER A 150 -0.20 -0.23 -9.97
CA SER A 150 -0.91 0.98 -10.35
C SER A 150 -0.32 2.24 -9.71
N ALA A 151 0.09 2.15 -8.43
CA ALA A 151 0.77 3.27 -7.76
C ALA A 151 2.17 3.53 -8.33
N VAL A 152 2.93 2.47 -8.67
CA VAL A 152 4.22 2.58 -9.36
C VAL A 152 4.06 3.26 -10.71
N GLU A 153 3.03 2.91 -11.51
CA GLU A 153 2.75 3.53 -12.80
C GLU A 153 2.51 5.04 -12.67
N VAL A 154 1.66 5.47 -11.71
CA VAL A 154 1.41 6.90 -11.46
C VAL A 154 2.66 7.63 -10.99
N ALA A 155 3.47 7.03 -10.12
CA ALA A 155 4.71 7.62 -9.67
C ALA A 155 5.73 7.72 -10.81
N THR A 156 5.82 6.70 -11.66
CA THR A 156 6.69 6.69 -12.85
C THR A 156 6.27 7.76 -13.86
N ASP A 157 4.96 7.88 -14.18
CA ASP A 157 4.45 8.94 -15.08
C ASP A 157 4.81 10.34 -14.55
N THR A 158 4.79 10.53 -13.22
CA THR A 158 5.25 11.79 -12.60
C THR A 158 6.72 12.04 -12.87
N ILE A 159 7.59 11.03 -12.71
CA ILE A 159 9.04 11.15 -12.97
C ILE A 159 9.27 11.43 -14.45
N ASP A 160 8.62 10.72 -15.37
CA ASP A 160 8.73 10.90 -16.82
C ASP A 160 8.38 12.31 -17.25
N ARG A 161 7.29 12.89 -16.71
CA ARG A 161 6.89 14.28 -16.96
C ARG A 161 7.94 15.27 -16.45
N ILE A 162 8.55 15.00 -15.29
CA ILE A 162 9.63 15.81 -14.75
C ILE A 162 10.89 15.71 -15.62
N HIS A 163 11.21 14.54 -16.17
CA HIS A 163 12.35 14.37 -17.07
C HIS A 163 12.30 15.35 -18.25
N THR A 164 11.15 15.49 -18.89
CA THR A 164 11.01 16.37 -20.07
C THR A 164 11.22 17.85 -19.74
N THR A 165 10.73 18.32 -18.58
CA THR A 165 10.98 19.70 -18.14
C THR A 165 12.38 19.87 -17.56
N ALA A 166 12.93 18.87 -16.91
CA ALA A 166 14.28 18.91 -16.33
C ALA A 166 15.36 19.12 -17.40
N THR A 167 15.21 18.51 -18.57
CA THR A 167 16.15 18.69 -19.69
C THR A 167 16.23 20.13 -20.18
N SER A 168 15.21 20.94 -19.95
CA SER A 168 15.15 22.35 -20.35
C SER A 168 15.83 23.29 -19.34
N HIS A 169 16.14 22.78 -18.13
CA HIS A 169 16.65 23.58 -17.02
C HIS A 169 17.77 22.84 -16.26
N ASN A 170 18.82 23.59 -15.85
CA ASN A 170 19.87 23.05 -14.99
C ASN A 170 19.41 23.03 -13.53
N ARG A 171 18.63 22.04 -13.13
CA ARG A 171 17.99 21.99 -11.79
C ARG A 171 18.07 20.61 -11.18
N VAL A 172 17.94 20.57 -9.86
CA VAL A 172 17.66 19.34 -9.12
C VAL A 172 16.15 19.24 -8.92
N PHE A 173 15.57 18.10 -9.25
CA PHE A 173 14.17 17.78 -8.99
C PHE A 173 14.07 16.70 -7.92
N ILE A 174 13.29 16.95 -6.89
CA ILE A 174 12.99 15.99 -5.82
C ILE A 174 11.53 15.57 -5.96
N ILE A 175 11.31 14.28 -6.19
CA ILE A 175 9.97 13.70 -6.29
C ILE A 175 9.72 12.84 -5.05
N GLU A 176 8.77 13.26 -4.20
CA GLU A 176 8.39 12.52 -3.00
C GLU A 176 7.31 11.49 -3.33
N ILE A 177 7.60 10.24 -3.05
CA ILE A 177 6.78 9.09 -3.41
C ILE A 177 6.21 8.43 -2.14
N MET A 178 4.93 8.05 -2.15
CA MET A 178 4.30 7.32 -1.06
C MET A 178 4.91 5.94 -0.87
N GLY A 179 4.71 5.34 0.29
CA GLY A 179 5.22 4.00 0.65
C GLY A 179 5.25 3.79 2.16
N HIS A 180 4.82 4.79 2.92
CA HIS A 180 4.76 4.80 4.37
C HIS A 180 6.12 4.45 5.02
N LYS A 181 6.32 3.19 5.44
CA LYS A 181 7.54 2.74 6.15
C LYS A 181 8.50 1.94 5.29
N VAL A 182 8.15 1.70 4.04
CA VAL A 182 8.91 0.86 3.12
C VAL A 182 9.14 1.56 1.79
N GLY A 183 10.23 1.22 1.13
CA GLY A 183 10.67 1.89 -0.08
C GLY A 183 10.26 1.24 -1.40
N TRP A 184 9.38 0.24 -1.41
CA TRP A 184 9.08 -0.53 -2.61
C TRP A 184 8.56 0.32 -3.78
N VAL A 185 7.60 1.23 -3.56
CA VAL A 185 7.06 2.09 -4.63
C VAL A 185 8.15 3.00 -5.18
N THR A 186 8.92 3.62 -4.28
CA THR A 186 10.00 4.54 -4.66
C THR A 186 11.12 3.83 -5.42
N LEU A 187 11.49 2.61 -5.00
CA LEU A 187 12.52 1.81 -5.67
C LEU A 187 12.09 1.48 -7.11
N HIS A 188 10.87 0.93 -7.27
CA HIS A 188 10.37 0.56 -8.59
C HIS A 188 10.15 1.77 -9.51
N ALA A 189 9.48 2.81 -9.01
CA ALA A 189 9.22 4.01 -9.80
C ALA A 189 10.51 4.79 -10.12
N GLY A 190 11.45 4.85 -9.17
CA GLY A 190 12.73 5.52 -9.37
C GLY A 190 13.58 4.84 -10.44
N ILE A 191 13.64 3.50 -10.45
CA ILE A 191 14.34 2.75 -11.50
C ILE A 191 13.62 2.90 -12.84
N ALA A 192 12.29 2.71 -12.86
CA ALA A 192 11.50 2.76 -14.09
C ALA A 192 11.51 4.15 -14.73
N GLY A 193 11.44 5.22 -13.92
CA GLY A 193 11.48 6.61 -14.39
C GLY A 193 12.90 7.18 -14.54
N GLY A 194 13.97 6.38 -14.32
CA GLY A 194 15.35 6.80 -14.53
C GLY A 194 15.84 7.87 -13.54
N ALA A 195 15.41 7.79 -12.27
CA ALA A 195 15.96 8.67 -11.24
C ALA A 195 17.46 8.43 -11.04
N ASP A 196 18.21 9.50 -10.81
CA ASP A 196 19.65 9.45 -10.59
C ASP A 196 20.02 9.08 -9.14
N ILE A 197 19.12 9.43 -8.21
CA ILE A 197 19.25 9.15 -6.78
C ILE A 197 17.90 8.60 -6.30
N ILE A 198 17.93 7.47 -5.57
CA ILE A 198 16.75 6.84 -4.98
C ILE A 198 16.99 6.71 -3.48
N LEU A 199 16.11 7.32 -2.66
CA LEU A 199 16.26 7.34 -1.21
C LEU A 199 15.11 6.56 -0.55
N LEU A 200 15.47 5.54 0.23
CA LEU A 200 14.55 4.58 0.83
C LEU A 200 14.58 4.66 2.36
N PRO A 201 13.48 4.31 3.05
CA PRO A 201 13.47 4.25 4.52
C PRO A 201 14.46 3.23 5.07
N GLU A 202 14.73 2.17 4.32
CA GLU A 202 15.60 1.05 4.71
C GLU A 202 17.09 1.36 4.57
N ILE A 203 17.45 2.44 3.84
CA ILE A 203 18.80 2.90 3.62
C ILE A 203 18.92 4.36 4.08
N PRO A 204 19.33 4.62 5.33
CA PRO A 204 19.49 5.98 5.83
C PRO A 204 20.49 6.77 5.01
N TYR A 205 20.07 7.92 4.50
CA TYR A 205 20.85 8.72 3.58
C TYR A 205 21.82 9.69 4.30
N ASP A 206 22.91 10.02 3.61
CA ASP A 206 23.88 11.03 3.97
C ASP A 206 23.75 12.21 3.00
N MET A 207 23.54 13.42 3.53
CA MET A 207 23.37 14.61 2.69
C MET A 207 24.64 15.01 1.96
N ASP A 208 25.80 14.69 2.50
CA ASP A 208 27.08 15.03 1.85
C ASP A 208 27.33 14.09 0.66
N VAL A 209 26.98 12.80 0.78
CA VAL A 209 27.00 11.83 -0.33
C VAL A 209 26.03 12.24 -1.45
N ILE A 210 24.82 12.71 -1.09
CA ILE A 210 23.85 13.21 -2.08
C ILE A 210 24.40 14.42 -2.80
N ALA A 211 24.95 15.41 -2.07
CA ALA A 211 25.55 16.61 -2.67
C ALA A 211 26.71 16.26 -3.59
N GLU A 212 27.59 15.35 -3.17
CA GLU A 212 28.71 14.87 -4.00
C GLU A 212 28.22 14.17 -5.29
N ALA A 213 27.18 13.35 -5.21
CA ALA A 213 26.58 12.71 -6.38
C ALA A 213 26.02 13.75 -7.38
N ILE A 214 25.34 14.78 -6.88
CA ILE A 214 24.80 15.88 -7.69
C ILE A 214 25.98 16.65 -8.38
N ASP A 215 27.03 17.03 -7.63
CA ASP A 215 28.17 17.76 -8.15
C ASP A 215 28.96 16.94 -9.16
N LYS A 216 29.15 15.65 -8.92
CA LYS A 216 29.82 14.76 -9.88
C LYS A 216 29.05 14.71 -11.21
N ARG A 217 27.71 14.65 -11.16
CA ARG A 217 26.89 14.70 -12.36
C ARG A 217 27.03 16.02 -13.11
N ALA A 218 26.94 17.15 -12.41
CA ALA A 218 27.10 18.46 -13.00
C ALA A 218 28.47 18.59 -13.67
N LYS A 219 29.56 18.16 -13.00
CA LYS A 219 30.94 18.17 -13.55
C LYS A 219 31.09 17.25 -14.79
N SER A 220 30.29 16.19 -14.90
CA SER A 220 30.24 15.30 -16.07
C SER A 220 29.40 15.86 -17.24
N GLY A 221 28.91 17.10 -17.14
CA GLY A 221 28.08 17.73 -18.17
C GLY A 221 26.59 17.38 -18.14
N LYS A 222 26.11 16.69 -17.11
CA LYS A 222 24.68 16.42 -16.92
C LYS A 222 23.98 17.67 -16.44
N LYS A 223 22.94 18.09 -17.16
CA LYS A 223 22.26 19.37 -16.93
C LYS A 223 21.26 19.36 -15.77
N PHE A 224 20.84 18.19 -15.29
CA PHE A 224 19.85 18.07 -14.22
C PHE A 224 20.11 16.81 -13.39
N THR A 225 19.46 16.74 -12.21
CA THR A 225 19.44 15.55 -11.36
C THR A 225 18.03 15.29 -10.87
N ILE A 226 17.58 14.06 -10.95
CA ILE A 226 16.29 13.61 -10.42
C ILE A 226 16.52 12.74 -9.19
N ILE A 227 15.90 13.14 -8.07
CA ILE A 227 15.91 12.42 -6.80
C ILE A 227 14.51 11.89 -6.54
N ALA A 228 14.34 10.57 -6.54
CA ALA A 228 13.14 9.91 -6.05
C ALA A 228 13.31 9.62 -4.55
N VAL A 229 12.50 10.23 -3.70
CA VAL A 229 12.59 10.08 -2.25
C VAL A 229 11.29 9.48 -1.69
N ALA A 230 11.42 8.40 -0.91
CA ALA A 230 10.28 7.84 -0.18
C ALA A 230 9.85 8.79 0.95
N GLU A 231 8.54 8.95 1.16
CA GLU A 231 8.00 9.79 2.25
C GLU A 231 8.51 9.41 3.65
N GLY A 232 8.92 8.15 3.81
CA GLY A 232 9.49 7.60 5.04
C GLY A 232 11.02 7.60 5.10
N ALA A 233 11.72 8.15 4.09
CA ALA A 233 13.19 8.20 4.10
C ALA A 233 13.72 9.04 5.26
N ILE A 234 14.82 8.58 5.88
CA ILE A 234 15.46 9.24 7.03
C ILE A 234 16.96 9.44 6.79
N SER A 235 17.53 10.49 7.38
CA SER A 235 18.96 10.71 7.35
C SER A 235 19.72 9.76 8.28
N LYS A 236 21.02 9.60 8.06
CA LYS A 236 21.91 8.86 8.98
C LYS A 236 21.91 9.43 10.41
N GLU A 237 21.74 10.76 10.54
CA GLU A 237 21.63 11.40 11.85
C GLU A 237 20.32 10.98 12.53
N ASP A 238 19.21 11.00 11.81
CA ASP A 238 17.90 10.66 12.35
C ASP A 238 17.78 9.17 12.68
N ALA A 239 18.46 8.32 11.93
CA ALA A 239 18.52 6.88 12.19
C ALA A 239 19.21 6.52 13.52
N LYS A 240 20.02 7.43 14.09
CA LYS A 240 20.65 7.26 15.40
C LYS A 240 19.72 7.61 16.57
N LEU A 241 18.62 8.31 16.30
CA LEU A 241 17.66 8.72 17.33
C LEU A 241 16.80 7.53 17.80
N SER A 242 16.45 7.55 19.07
CA SER A 242 15.44 6.63 19.58
C SER A 242 14.07 6.90 18.92
N LYS A 243 13.19 5.89 18.94
CA LYS A 243 11.82 6.05 18.41
C LYS A 243 11.06 7.22 19.02
N LYS A 244 11.31 7.54 20.30
CA LYS A 244 10.68 8.65 21.01
C LYS A 244 11.23 9.99 20.50
N GLU A 245 12.55 10.14 20.45
CA GLU A 245 13.21 11.35 19.96
C GLU A 245 12.86 11.65 18.50
N LEU A 246 12.84 10.61 17.65
CA LEU A 246 12.43 10.76 16.25
C LEU A 246 10.98 11.23 16.14
N LYS A 247 10.07 10.69 16.96
CA LYS A 247 8.66 11.11 17.00
C LYS A 247 8.53 12.54 17.50
N ASP A 248 9.28 12.93 18.54
CA ASP A 248 9.27 14.28 19.08
C ASP A 248 9.85 15.29 18.08
N LYS A 249 10.92 14.92 17.36
CA LYS A 249 11.48 15.69 16.23
C LYS A 249 10.44 15.84 15.13
N GLN A 250 9.75 14.76 14.78
CA GLN A 250 8.69 14.76 13.77
C GLN A 250 7.47 15.61 14.18
N ALA A 251 7.10 15.63 15.43
CA ALA A 251 6.02 16.48 15.93
C ALA A 251 6.36 17.99 15.86
N LYS A 252 7.65 18.32 15.96
CA LYS A 252 8.18 19.70 15.85
C LYS A 252 8.61 20.07 14.43
N LYS A 253 8.23 19.30 13.42
CA LYS A 253 8.70 19.51 12.03
C LYS A 253 8.46 20.93 11.55
N LYS A 254 9.55 21.57 11.11
CA LYS A 254 9.57 22.83 10.38
C LYS A 254 8.99 22.67 8.96
N TYR A 255 9.09 21.47 8.38
CA TYR A 255 8.74 21.20 6.99
C TYR A 255 7.54 20.25 6.90
N PRO A 256 6.65 20.43 5.92
CA PRO A 256 5.47 19.57 5.74
C PRO A 256 5.82 18.14 5.31
N SER A 257 6.98 17.95 4.65
CA SER A 257 7.42 16.63 4.18
C SER A 257 8.94 16.55 4.03
N VAL A 258 9.47 15.34 3.79
CA VAL A 258 10.91 15.07 3.62
C VAL A 258 11.48 15.80 2.41
N ALA A 259 10.73 15.95 1.32
CA ALA A 259 11.19 16.63 0.12
C ALA A 259 11.50 18.12 0.36
N TYR A 260 10.71 18.80 1.20
CA TYR A 260 10.98 20.21 1.53
C TYR A 260 12.24 20.38 2.38
N GLU A 261 12.44 19.52 3.37
CA GLU A 261 13.65 19.51 4.19
C GLU A 261 14.89 19.23 3.34
N MET A 262 14.78 18.23 2.47
CA MET A 262 15.87 17.85 1.55
C MET A 262 16.19 18.96 0.56
N ALA A 263 15.18 19.63 -0.01
CA ALA A 263 15.38 20.72 -0.95
C ALA A 263 16.20 21.86 -0.36
N GLU A 264 15.88 22.29 0.87
CA GLU A 264 16.67 23.33 1.56
C GLU A 264 18.12 22.87 1.78
N LYS A 265 18.32 21.63 2.21
CA LYS A 265 19.64 21.08 2.47
C LYS A 265 20.48 20.92 1.20
N VAL A 266 19.89 20.42 0.11
CA VAL A 266 20.56 20.30 -1.20
C VAL A 266 20.92 21.67 -1.74
N GLN A 267 19.99 22.63 -1.74
CA GLN A 267 20.26 23.97 -2.26
C GLN A 267 21.41 24.67 -1.52
N LYS A 268 21.48 24.52 -0.19
CA LYS A 268 22.56 25.09 0.63
C LYS A 268 23.92 24.47 0.32
N ARG A 269 23.97 23.16 0.00
CA ARG A 269 25.25 22.45 -0.25
C ARG A 269 25.75 22.60 -1.67
N THR A 270 24.85 22.56 -2.65
CA THR A 270 25.21 22.50 -4.07
C THR A 270 25.09 23.84 -4.80
N GLN A 271 24.42 24.82 -4.19
CA GLN A 271 24.08 26.12 -4.81
C GLN A 271 23.21 25.96 -6.07
N GLN A 272 22.65 24.77 -6.33
CA GLN A 272 21.77 24.51 -7.47
C GLN A 272 20.32 24.82 -7.12
N GLU A 273 19.56 25.26 -8.10
CA GLU A 273 18.13 25.48 -7.97
C GLU A 273 17.38 24.15 -7.81
N VAL A 274 16.57 24.04 -6.78
CA VAL A 274 15.80 22.81 -6.47
C VAL A 274 14.32 23.03 -6.72
N ARG A 275 13.65 22.04 -7.29
CA ARG A 275 12.20 21.96 -7.46
C ARG A 275 11.69 20.68 -6.83
N ILE A 276 10.44 20.73 -6.34
CA ILE A 276 9.78 19.62 -5.65
C ILE A 276 8.52 19.24 -6.43
N ALA A 277 8.29 17.94 -6.57
CA ALA A 277 7.02 17.38 -7.01
C ALA A 277 6.55 16.35 -5.99
N ILE A 278 5.30 16.45 -5.57
CA ILE A 278 4.68 15.51 -4.63
C ILE A 278 3.35 15.03 -5.21
N PRO A 279 3.34 13.90 -5.94
CA PRO A 279 2.11 13.33 -6.49
C PRO A 279 1.09 12.98 -5.39
N GLY A 280 1.55 12.61 -4.19
CA GLY A 280 0.67 12.36 -3.05
C GLY A 280 -0.44 11.36 -3.36
N HIS A 281 -1.69 11.70 -3.01
CA HIS A 281 -2.83 10.80 -3.17
C HIS A 281 -3.22 10.49 -4.63
N THR A 282 -2.68 11.17 -5.65
CA THR A 282 -2.87 10.76 -7.06
C THR A 282 -2.37 9.33 -7.29
N GLN A 283 -1.37 8.87 -6.51
CA GLN A 283 -0.85 7.49 -6.54
C GLN A 283 -1.88 6.44 -6.08
N ARG A 284 -3.02 6.84 -5.49
CA ARG A 284 -4.11 5.94 -5.07
C ARG A 284 -5.30 5.98 -6.02
N GLY A 285 -5.38 7.00 -6.87
CA GLY A 285 -6.52 7.29 -7.75
C GLY A 285 -6.38 6.71 -9.16
N GLY A 286 -7.46 6.80 -9.91
CA GLY A 286 -7.51 6.35 -11.30
C GLY A 286 -7.88 4.88 -11.47
N SER A 287 -7.83 4.42 -12.71
CA SER A 287 -8.08 3.01 -13.06
C SER A 287 -6.90 2.12 -12.67
N PRO A 288 -7.15 0.86 -12.24
CA PRO A 288 -6.06 -0.09 -12.03
C PRO A 288 -5.34 -0.42 -13.35
N CYS A 289 -4.01 -0.54 -13.29
CA CYS A 289 -3.22 -0.99 -14.42
C CYS A 289 -3.55 -2.45 -14.80
N PRO A 290 -3.21 -2.90 -16.02
CA PRO A 290 -3.51 -4.26 -16.47
C PRO A 290 -2.97 -5.35 -15.53
N PHE A 291 -1.77 -5.16 -14.98
CA PHE A 291 -1.18 -6.11 -14.04
C PHE A 291 -2.05 -6.28 -12.78
N ASP A 292 -2.46 -5.18 -12.16
CA ASP A 292 -3.29 -5.21 -10.94
C ASP A 292 -4.69 -5.77 -11.21
N ARG A 293 -5.27 -5.55 -12.40
CA ARG A 293 -6.55 -6.17 -12.79
C ARG A 293 -6.44 -7.70 -12.84
N VAL A 294 -5.38 -8.22 -13.45
CA VAL A 294 -5.12 -9.67 -13.53
C VAL A 294 -4.85 -10.23 -12.15
N LEU A 295 -3.94 -9.62 -11.39
CA LEU A 295 -3.58 -10.04 -10.04
C LEU A 295 -4.81 -10.08 -9.11
N SER A 296 -5.59 -9.00 -9.07
CA SER A 296 -6.81 -8.89 -8.27
C SER A 296 -7.85 -9.94 -8.64
N THR A 297 -8.02 -10.21 -9.94
CA THR A 297 -8.93 -11.27 -10.42
C THR A 297 -8.46 -12.65 -9.96
N ARG A 298 -7.16 -12.96 -10.06
CA ARG A 298 -6.57 -14.24 -9.60
C ARG A 298 -6.74 -14.43 -8.09
N LEU A 299 -6.41 -13.41 -7.30
CA LEU A 299 -6.56 -13.43 -5.84
C LEU A 299 -8.03 -13.56 -5.43
N GLY A 300 -8.93 -12.84 -6.10
CA GLY A 300 -10.36 -12.93 -5.84
C GLY A 300 -10.93 -14.33 -6.18
N ALA A 301 -10.52 -14.92 -7.28
CA ALA A 301 -10.91 -16.27 -7.67
C ALA A 301 -10.42 -17.32 -6.66
N GLU A 302 -9.19 -17.16 -6.12
CA GLU A 302 -8.70 -18.06 -5.08
C GLU A 302 -9.44 -17.88 -3.74
N ALA A 303 -9.79 -16.65 -3.39
CA ALA A 303 -10.63 -16.40 -2.22
C ALA A 303 -11.98 -17.10 -2.33
N ALA A 304 -12.60 -17.06 -3.52
CA ALA A 304 -13.84 -17.81 -3.77
C ALA A 304 -13.63 -19.33 -3.59
N ARG A 305 -12.55 -19.91 -4.13
CA ARG A 305 -12.21 -21.32 -3.91
C ARG A 305 -11.97 -21.63 -2.43
N ALA A 306 -11.23 -20.78 -1.72
CA ALA A 306 -10.99 -20.98 -0.29
C ALA A 306 -12.28 -21.02 0.53
N ILE A 307 -13.26 -20.16 0.19
CA ILE A 307 -14.57 -20.14 0.82
C ILE A 307 -15.35 -21.43 0.51
N LEU A 308 -15.36 -21.88 -0.74
CA LEU A 308 -16.05 -23.10 -1.17
C LEU A 308 -15.44 -24.38 -0.57
N ASP A 309 -14.12 -24.35 -0.33
CA ASP A 309 -13.37 -25.42 0.34
C ASP A 309 -13.45 -25.34 1.88
N GLU A 310 -14.19 -24.37 2.43
CA GLU A 310 -14.26 -24.06 3.87
C GLU A 310 -12.88 -23.85 4.53
N ASN A 311 -11.91 -23.37 3.74
CA ASN A 311 -10.55 -23.10 4.18
C ASN A 311 -10.42 -21.61 4.59
N TYR A 312 -10.72 -21.35 5.84
CA TYR A 312 -10.74 -20.01 6.43
C TYR A 312 -9.46 -19.67 7.20
N GLY A 313 -9.37 -18.46 7.71
CA GLY A 313 -8.25 -17.97 8.52
C GLY A 313 -6.97 -17.70 7.74
N CYS A 314 -7.07 -17.45 6.44
CA CYS A 314 -5.93 -17.28 5.55
C CYS A 314 -6.01 -16.02 4.68
N MET A 315 -4.84 -15.56 4.24
CA MET A 315 -4.67 -14.53 3.22
C MET A 315 -4.36 -15.18 1.87
N MET A 316 -5.04 -14.72 0.82
CA MET A 316 -4.66 -15.05 -0.56
C MET A 316 -3.35 -14.35 -0.88
N SER A 317 -2.33 -15.08 -1.25
CA SER A 317 -0.96 -14.58 -1.41
C SER A 317 -0.36 -14.99 -2.75
N VAL A 318 0.57 -14.19 -3.25
CA VAL A 318 1.41 -14.56 -4.39
C VAL A 318 2.73 -15.10 -3.87
N LYS A 319 3.16 -16.26 -4.33
CA LYS A 319 4.51 -16.80 -4.12
C LYS A 319 5.01 -17.45 -5.42
N ASN A 320 6.10 -16.93 -5.97
CA ASN A 320 6.67 -17.41 -7.22
C ASN A 320 5.61 -17.54 -8.34
N ASP A 321 4.86 -16.46 -8.57
CA ASP A 321 3.75 -16.33 -9.53
C ASP A 321 2.56 -17.29 -9.32
N LYS A 322 2.53 -18.06 -8.24
CA LYS A 322 1.39 -18.89 -7.86
C LYS A 322 0.57 -18.20 -6.78
N ILE A 323 -0.76 -18.37 -6.84
CA ILE A 323 -1.61 -17.94 -5.74
C ILE A 323 -1.67 -19.08 -4.71
N VAL A 324 -1.37 -18.74 -3.46
CA VAL A 324 -1.35 -19.67 -2.32
C VAL A 324 -2.10 -19.08 -1.14
N ARG A 325 -2.54 -19.94 -0.21
CA ARG A 325 -3.21 -19.55 1.03
C ARG A 325 -2.19 -19.52 2.16
N VAL A 326 -2.00 -18.36 2.81
CA VAL A 326 -1.08 -18.20 3.92
C VAL A 326 -1.87 -17.94 5.20
N PRO A 327 -1.63 -18.66 6.30
CA PRO A 327 -2.33 -18.44 7.56
C PRO A 327 -2.22 -17.00 8.06
N LEU A 328 -3.32 -16.41 8.52
CA LEU A 328 -3.34 -15.02 9.03
C LEU A 328 -2.41 -14.82 10.24
N SER A 329 -2.22 -15.85 11.06
CA SER A 329 -1.28 -15.84 12.18
C SER A 329 0.19 -15.64 11.76
N GLU A 330 0.53 -15.99 10.53
CA GLU A 330 1.88 -15.78 9.98
C GLU A 330 2.06 -14.38 9.39
N VAL A 331 0.97 -13.75 8.96
CA VAL A 331 0.95 -12.46 8.24
C VAL A 331 0.76 -11.28 9.20
N ALA A 332 -0.19 -11.41 10.14
CA ALA A 332 -0.66 -10.31 10.96
C ALA A 332 0.48 -9.64 11.76
N GLY A 333 0.65 -8.35 11.53
CA GLY A 333 1.62 -7.54 12.27
C GLY A 333 3.05 -7.55 11.76
N LYS A 334 3.37 -8.35 10.75
CA LYS A 334 4.68 -8.35 10.12
C LYS A 334 4.71 -7.42 8.91
N LEU A 335 5.85 -6.80 8.65
CA LEU A 335 6.09 -5.95 7.48
C LEU A 335 7.15 -6.58 6.58
N LYS A 336 6.98 -6.39 5.28
CA LYS A 336 7.93 -6.76 4.24
C LYS A 336 8.72 -5.51 3.83
N TYR A 337 9.89 -5.35 4.39
CA TYR A 337 10.83 -4.28 4.06
C TYR A 337 11.59 -4.59 2.76
N VAL A 338 12.12 -3.55 2.12
CA VAL A 338 13.12 -3.71 1.06
C VAL A 338 14.42 -4.18 1.71
N ASP A 339 14.96 -5.31 1.26
CA ASP A 339 16.30 -5.73 1.68
C ASP A 339 17.34 -4.84 0.97
N PRO A 340 18.16 -4.06 1.71
CA PRO A 340 19.22 -3.24 1.11
C PRO A 340 20.23 -4.02 0.27
N LYS A 341 20.29 -5.34 0.44
CA LYS A 341 21.16 -6.25 -0.30
C LYS A 341 20.46 -6.99 -1.45
N CYS A 342 19.19 -6.69 -1.73
CA CYS A 342 18.45 -7.35 -2.80
C CYS A 342 19.08 -7.07 -4.18
N GLN A 343 18.80 -7.96 -5.13
CA GLN A 343 19.35 -7.87 -6.48
C GLN A 343 18.97 -6.57 -7.17
N MET A 344 17.74 -6.08 -7.03
CA MET A 344 17.27 -4.85 -7.66
C MET A 344 18.10 -3.61 -7.27
N ILE A 345 18.49 -3.49 -5.99
CA ILE A 345 19.36 -2.40 -5.52
C ILE A 345 20.76 -2.56 -6.10
N LYS A 346 21.31 -3.78 -6.15
CA LYS A 346 22.61 -4.04 -6.78
C LYS A 346 22.61 -3.66 -8.27
N ASP A 347 21.56 -4.04 -8.99
CA ASP A 347 21.40 -3.72 -10.40
C ASP A 347 21.32 -2.21 -10.62
N ALA A 348 20.52 -1.51 -9.80
CA ALA A 348 20.43 -0.04 -9.84
C ALA A 348 21.78 0.64 -9.59
N LYS A 349 22.54 0.18 -8.59
CA LYS A 349 23.89 0.70 -8.33
C LYS A 349 24.85 0.41 -9.49
N THR A 350 24.73 -0.74 -10.14
CA THR A 350 25.60 -1.11 -11.28
C THR A 350 25.45 -0.14 -12.46
N ILE A 351 24.25 0.42 -12.66
CA ILE A 351 23.99 1.42 -13.69
C ILE A 351 24.22 2.87 -13.22
N GLY A 352 24.73 3.04 -11.99
CA GLY A 352 25.15 4.34 -11.46
C GLY A 352 24.10 5.11 -10.65
N ILE A 353 22.98 4.49 -10.27
CA ILE A 353 21.99 5.10 -9.36
C ILE A 353 22.56 5.14 -7.94
N SER A 354 22.54 6.33 -7.32
CA SER A 354 22.95 6.52 -5.92
C SER A 354 21.80 6.26 -4.96
N PHE A 355 22.10 5.65 -3.81
CA PHE A 355 21.15 5.50 -2.69
C PHE A 355 21.49 6.41 -1.50
N GLY A 356 22.44 7.34 -1.66
CA GLY A 356 22.81 8.31 -0.64
C GLY A 356 23.58 7.74 0.55
N GLU A 357 24.23 6.58 0.44
CA GLU A 357 24.94 5.89 1.53
C GLU A 357 26.46 5.95 1.42
#